data_937f75e9c83947b498b3a24617c830db
#
_entry.id   937f75e9c83947b498b3a24617c830db
#
_cell.length_a   1.000
_cell.length_b   1.000
_cell.length_c   1.000
_cell.angle_alpha   90.00
_cell.angle_beta   90.00
_cell.angle_gamma   90.00
#
_symmetry.space_group_name_H-M   'P 1'
#
loop_
_entity.id
_entity.type
_entity.pdbx_description
1 polymer ?
#
loop_
_entity_poly.entity_id
_entity_poly.type
_entity_poly.pdbx_seq_one_letter_code
_entity_poly.pdbx_strand_id
1 'polypeptide(L)'
;MSTPPRPGPAAALVAAVVTLATACAPSSPAATPETVVVRAPVVAAKAAVPPPPALPPVDLASLPVVEPRVVVPGLPGDDGLEQLRSDDPALGTWRTATVVRDTAAYDAPYGTPRGTVPTATLDVPTVLPVVERRAGWLRVMVATRSALPSQDATQVNGRTAWIREEDTVASGTSWRLHLDRAALTLTIDDGTTPRTVPVLAVGAPGTPTPAAAQFLTGSQWDQPGSYTPRSLLLSSQSETMDAYDRRTGTSATAIHTSPFTATGAVSNGCVRVTADVLDLLWGKVPPGTVLTVS
;
A
#
# COMPACT_ATOMS: atom_id res chain seq x y z
N MET A 1 -1.42 49.69 -30.46
CA MET A 1 -2.56 50.49 -29.92
C MET A 1 -2.76 50.03 -28.50
N SER A 2 -2.25 50.85 -27.56
CA SER A 2 -2.22 50.56 -26.14
C SER A 2 -3.32 51.34 -25.45
N THR A 3 -4.13 50.68 -24.61
CA THR A 3 -5.13 51.30 -23.77
C THR A 3 -4.62 51.45 -22.34
N PRO A 4 -4.75 52.62 -21.70
CA PRO A 4 -4.27 52.83 -20.32
C PRO A 4 -5.27 52.40 -19.23
N PRO A 5 -4.82 52.22 -17.99
CA PRO A 5 -5.67 51.79 -16.88
C PRO A 5 -6.46 52.93 -16.23
N ARG A 6 -7.66 52.60 -15.71
CA ARG A 6 -8.55 53.49 -14.95
C ARG A 6 -8.13 53.60 -13.48
N PRO A 7 -8.25 54.79 -12.85
CA PRO A 7 -8.01 54.99 -11.43
C PRO A 7 -9.19 54.62 -10.55
N GLY A 8 -8.92 54.05 -9.36
CA GLY A 8 -9.88 53.78 -8.32
C GLY A 8 -10.27 55.00 -7.45
N PRO A 9 -11.37 54.96 -6.72
CA PRO A 9 -11.87 56.09 -5.98
C PRO A 9 -11.21 56.34 -4.65
N ALA A 10 -10.99 57.59 -4.33
CA ALA A 10 -10.43 58.10 -3.08
C ALA A 10 -11.48 58.04 -1.94
N ALA A 11 -11.03 57.60 -0.78
CA ALA A 11 -11.80 57.63 0.45
C ALA A 11 -11.69 59.01 1.12
N ALA A 12 -12.86 59.68 1.37
CA ALA A 12 -12.96 60.93 2.08
C ALA A 12 -12.92 60.70 3.59
N LEU A 13 -12.00 61.39 4.28
CA LEU A 13 -11.96 61.47 5.74
C LEU A 13 -12.98 62.57 6.19
N VAL A 14 -13.96 62.20 6.99
CA VAL A 14 -14.83 63.13 7.72
C VAL A 14 -14.29 63.31 9.14
N ALA A 15 -13.79 64.50 9.43
CA ALA A 15 -13.39 64.87 10.79
C ALA A 15 -14.61 65.37 11.58
N ALA A 16 -14.99 64.69 12.63
CA ALA A 16 -16.01 65.13 13.59
C ALA A 16 -15.35 65.89 14.76
N VAL A 17 -15.67 67.17 14.90
CA VAL A 17 -15.28 67.99 16.05
C VAL A 17 -16.31 67.75 17.15
N VAL A 18 -15.82 67.22 18.31
CA VAL A 18 -16.62 67.05 19.54
C VAL A 18 -16.23 68.15 20.52
N THR A 19 -17.16 69.07 20.81
CA THR A 19 -17.07 70.08 21.84
C THR A 19 -17.30 69.47 23.22
N LEU A 20 -16.30 69.57 24.11
CA LEU A 20 -16.42 69.21 25.51
C LEU A 20 -17.20 70.27 26.30
N ALA A 21 -18.29 69.84 26.89
CA ALA A 21 -19.00 70.58 27.95
C ALA A 21 -18.52 70.01 29.30
N THR A 22 -17.89 70.87 30.10
CA THR A 22 -17.46 70.56 31.48
C THR A 22 -18.67 70.70 32.40
N ALA A 23 -19.19 69.61 32.95
CA ALA A 23 -20.13 69.58 34.05
C ALA A 23 -19.44 69.04 35.29
N CYS A 24 -19.37 69.88 36.34
CA CYS A 24 -18.92 69.48 37.69
C CYS A 24 -19.99 68.59 38.30
N ALA A 25 -19.65 67.36 38.66
CA ALA A 25 -20.46 66.45 39.47
C ALA A 25 -19.73 66.11 40.78
N PRO A 26 -20.45 65.91 41.90
CA PRO A 26 -19.86 65.70 43.21
C PRO A 26 -19.18 64.31 43.30
N SER A 27 -18.05 64.29 44.01
CA SER A 27 -17.23 63.12 44.30
C SER A 27 -17.97 62.09 45.14
N SER A 28 -18.26 60.93 44.53
CA SER A 28 -18.65 59.70 45.23
C SER A 28 -17.40 59.01 45.86
N PRO A 29 -17.55 58.36 47.03
CA PRO A 29 -16.42 57.67 47.66
C PRO A 29 -15.93 56.54 46.81
N ALA A 30 -14.59 56.38 46.71
CA ALA A 30 -13.93 55.35 45.96
C ALA A 30 -14.29 53.97 46.50
N ALA A 31 -14.86 53.13 45.62
CA ALA A 31 -15.06 51.72 45.90
C ALA A 31 -13.70 51.02 45.87
N THR A 32 -13.44 50.26 46.91
CA THR A 32 -12.24 49.40 47.04
C THR A 32 -12.26 48.38 45.86
N PRO A 33 -11.17 48.22 45.13
CA PRO A 33 -11.14 47.20 44.04
C PRO A 33 -11.24 45.78 44.60
N GLU A 34 -12.31 45.14 44.31
CA GLU A 34 -12.48 43.71 44.60
C GLU A 34 -11.55 42.89 43.67
N THR A 35 -10.55 42.24 44.29
CA THR A 35 -9.62 41.41 43.55
C THR A 35 -10.33 40.15 43.09
N VAL A 36 -10.80 40.11 41.85
CA VAL A 36 -11.32 38.90 41.24
C VAL A 36 -10.17 37.96 40.93
N VAL A 37 -9.98 36.95 41.79
CA VAL A 37 -9.02 35.86 41.54
C VAL A 37 -9.60 34.99 40.42
N VAL A 38 -9.23 35.26 39.15
CA VAL A 38 -9.50 34.38 38.02
C VAL A 38 -8.63 33.14 38.18
N ARG A 39 -9.21 32.06 38.70
CA ARG A 39 -8.56 30.75 38.66
C ARG A 39 -8.46 30.33 37.21
N ALA A 40 -7.26 30.24 36.65
CA ALA A 40 -7.02 29.62 35.38
C ALA A 40 -7.60 28.17 35.39
N PRO A 41 -8.29 27.74 34.32
CA PRO A 41 -8.77 26.37 34.24
C PRO A 41 -7.58 25.43 34.33
N VAL A 42 -7.60 24.54 35.32
CA VAL A 42 -6.64 23.45 35.44
C VAL A 42 -6.92 22.54 34.24
N VAL A 43 -6.11 22.67 33.19
CA VAL A 43 -6.12 21.71 32.08
C VAL A 43 -5.66 20.39 32.69
N ALA A 44 -6.60 19.46 32.85
CA ALA A 44 -6.26 18.12 33.30
C ALA A 44 -5.22 17.55 32.34
N ALA A 45 -4.03 17.23 32.85
CA ALA A 45 -2.98 16.60 32.07
C ALA A 45 -3.58 15.30 31.48
N LYS A 46 -3.58 15.20 30.15
CA LYS A 46 -4.01 13.96 29.47
C LYS A 46 -3.16 12.82 30.05
N ALA A 47 -3.81 11.83 30.64
CA ALA A 47 -3.12 10.69 31.22
C ALA A 47 -2.14 10.12 30.20
N ALA A 48 -0.88 9.97 30.56
CA ALA A 48 0.14 9.38 29.69
C ALA A 48 -0.33 7.95 29.32
N VAL A 49 -0.42 7.67 28.03
CA VAL A 49 -0.71 6.32 27.55
C VAL A 49 0.48 5.44 27.98
N PRO A 50 0.25 4.33 28.68
CA PRO A 50 1.34 3.43 29.06
C PRO A 50 2.16 3.04 27.83
N PRO A 51 3.49 2.93 27.95
CA PRO A 51 4.30 2.44 26.84
C PRO A 51 3.81 1.03 26.43
N PRO A 52 3.86 0.71 25.13
CA PRO A 52 3.47 -0.62 24.66
C PRO A 52 4.36 -1.69 25.29
N PRO A 53 3.84 -2.91 25.51
CA PRO A 53 4.63 -4.01 26.09
C PRO A 53 5.86 -4.29 25.20
N ALA A 54 6.99 -4.59 25.85
CA ALA A 54 8.19 -5.02 25.14
C ALA A 54 7.94 -6.41 24.52
N LEU A 55 8.34 -6.56 23.26
CA LEU A 55 8.30 -7.88 22.61
C LEU A 55 9.49 -8.72 23.07
N PRO A 56 9.30 -10.03 23.28
CA PRO A 56 10.42 -10.95 23.46
C PRO A 56 11.28 -10.96 22.19
N PRO A 57 12.59 -11.22 22.30
CA PRO A 57 13.46 -11.42 21.15
C PRO A 57 12.95 -12.58 20.29
N VAL A 58 12.96 -12.41 18.98
CA VAL A 58 12.58 -13.45 18.01
C VAL A 58 13.82 -13.89 17.26
N ASP A 59 14.08 -15.20 17.24
CA ASP A 59 15.10 -15.79 16.38
C ASP A 59 14.57 -15.91 14.95
N LEU A 60 14.84 -14.89 14.13
CA LEU A 60 14.38 -14.82 12.75
C LEU A 60 14.91 -15.97 11.88
N ALA A 61 16.09 -16.50 12.20
CA ALA A 61 16.70 -17.57 11.43
C ALA A 61 16.00 -18.92 11.62
N SER A 62 15.25 -19.08 12.71
CA SER A 62 14.46 -20.29 12.97
C SER A 62 13.10 -20.29 12.27
N LEU A 63 12.68 -19.17 11.69
CA LEU A 63 11.37 -19.02 11.06
C LEU A 63 11.46 -19.23 9.53
N PRO A 64 10.37 -19.74 8.89
CA PRO A 64 10.32 -19.83 7.44
C PRO A 64 10.36 -18.43 6.81
N VAL A 65 11.07 -18.29 5.69
CA VAL A 65 11.15 -17.02 4.97
C VAL A 65 9.83 -16.76 4.23
N VAL A 66 9.33 -15.53 4.35
CA VAL A 66 8.13 -15.06 3.63
C VAL A 66 8.52 -14.75 2.19
N GLU A 67 8.39 -15.74 1.32
CA GLU A 67 8.68 -15.63 -0.12
C GLU A 67 7.73 -16.53 -0.94
N PRO A 68 7.57 -16.31 -2.24
CA PRO A 68 6.57 -17.03 -3.05
C PRO A 68 6.73 -18.57 -3.10
N ARG A 69 7.91 -19.10 -2.79
CA ARG A 69 8.19 -20.55 -2.84
C ARG A 69 7.97 -21.27 -1.52
N VAL A 70 7.79 -20.53 -0.44
CA VAL A 70 7.71 -21.07 0.92
C VAL A 70 6.26 -21.09 1.41
N VAL A 71 5.90 -22.12 2.16
CA VAL A 71 4.63 -22.19 2.90
C VAL A 71 4.89 -21.65 4.31
N VAL A 72 4.13 -20.62 4.70
CA VAL A 72 4.19 -19.98 6.03
C VAL A 72 2.82 -20.13 6.69
N PRO A 73 2.60 -21.18 7.47
CA PRO A 73 1.29 -21.46 8.08
C PRO A 73 0.87 -20.40 9.11
N GLY A 74 -0.44 -20.16 9.20
CA GLY A 74 -1.03 -19.33 10.26
C GLY A 74 -0.94 -17.81 10.01
N LEU A 75 -0.57 -17.39 8.83
CA LEU A 75 -0.70 -15.97 8.44
C LEU A 75 -2.18 -15.63 8.18
N PRO A 76 -2.64 -14.44 8.62
CA PRO A 76 -4.02 -14.02 8.40
C PRO A 76 -4.33 -13.84 6.91
N GLY A 77 -5.60 -14.07 6.57
CA GLY A 77 -6.13 -13.77 5.23
C GLY A 77 -6.36 -12.27 5.05
N ASP A 78 -6.48 -11.88 3.79
CA ASP A 78 -7.01 -10.59 3.38
C ASP A 78 -8.53 -10.73 3.25
N ASP A 79 -9.26 -10.33 4.27
CA ASP A 79 -10.73 -10.41 4.32
C ASP A 79 -11.39 -9.27 3.51
N GLY A 80 -10.81 -8.91 2.37
CA GLY A 80 -11.26 -7.81 1.51
C GLY A 80 -10.75 -6.44 1.97
N LEU A 81 -9.63 -6.41 2.67
CA LEU A 81 -9.00 -5.17 3.11
C LEU A 81 -8.45 -4.39 1.90
N GLU A 82 -8.79 -3.11 1.84
CA GLU A 82 -8.21 -2.21 0.85
C GLU A 82 -6.84 -1.69 1.30
N GLN A 83 -5.98 -1.45 0.33
CA GLN A 83 -4.70 -0.78 0.57
C GLN A 83 -4.95 0.62 1.16
N LEU A 84 -4.21 0.97 2.21
CA LEU A 84 -4.28 2.29 2.80
C LEU A 84 -3.83 3.37 1.80
N ARG A 85 -4.54 4.50 1.83
CA ARG A 85 -4.03 5.70 1.16
C ARG A 85 -2.82 6.24 1.90
N SER A 86 -1.89 6.83 1.12
CA SER A 86 -0.75 7.53 1.70
C SER A 86 -1.21 8.80 2.43
N ASP A 87 -0.64 9.04 3.59
CA ASP A 87 -0.77 10.29 4.35
C ASP A 87 0.26 11.36 3.92
N ASP A 88 1.21 10.96 3.05
CA ASP A 88 2.19 11.86 2.42
C ASP A 88 2.00 11.86 0.89
N PRO A 89 1.50 12.97 0.30
CA PRO A 89 1.31 13.08 -1.14
C PRO A 89 2.60 12.88 -1.96
N ALA A 90 3.77 13.14 -1.38
CA ALA A 90 5.06 12.94 -2.06
C ALA A 90 5.36 11.46 -2.32
N LEU A 91 4.75 10.56 -1.57
CA LEU A 91 4.87 9.11 -1.74
C LEU A 91 3.84 8.53 -2.71
N GLY A 92 2.92 9.35 -3.25
CA GLY A 92 1.84 8.92 -4.13
C GLY A 92 0.54 8.61 -3.37
N THR A 93 -0.40 7.96 -4.05
CA THR A 93 -1.77 7.74 -3.55
C THR A 93 -1.87 6.59 -2.55
N TRP A 94 -1.08 5.53 -2.75
CA TRP A 94 -1.21 4.26 -2.04
C TRP A 94 0.02 4.01 -1.19
N ARG A 95 -0.22 3.69 0.08
CA ARG A 95 0.85 3.44 1.04
C ARG A 95 1.49 2.09 0.82
N THR A 96 2.81 2.07 0.78
CA THR A 96 3.63 0.87 0.85
C THR A 96 4.66 1.00 1.98
N ALA A 97 5.30 -0.10 2.32
CA ALA A 97 6.40 -0.16 3.28
C ALA A 97 7.58 -0.87 2.62
N THR A 98 8.72 -0.20 2.55
CA THR A 98 9.98 -0.81 2.13
C THR A 98 10.66 -1.40 3.36
N VAL A 99 10.89 -2.70 3.37
CA VAL A 99 11.56 -3.40 4.47
C VAL A 99 13.05 -3.09 4.42
N VAL A 100 13.59 -2.50 5.49
CA VAL A 100 15.01 -2.10 5.57
C VAL A 100 15.81 -2.90 6.59
N ARG A 101 15.13 -3.72 7.39
CA ARG A 101 15.71 -4.75 8.26
C ARG A 101 14.81 -5.98 8.19
N ASP A 102 15.40 -7.17 8.19
CA ASP A 102 14.63 -8.40 8.28
C ASP A 102 13.76 -8.34 9.54
N THR A 103 12.48 -8.67 9.41
CA THR A 103 11.49 -8.53 10.47
C THR A 103 10.59 -9.75 10.57
N ALA A 104 10.06 -10.03 11.76
CA ALA A 104 9.13 -11.13 11.91
C ALA A 104 7.75 -10.76 11.32
N ALA A 105 7.15 -11.72 10.63
CA ALA A 105 5.75 -11.71 10.20
C ALA A 105 4.88 -12.30 11.30
N TYR A 106 4.02 -11.50 11.92
CA TYR A 106 3.13 -11.94 12.99
C TYR A 106 1.69 -12.15 12.49
N ASP A 107 0.96 -13.02 13.16
CA ASP A 107 -0.47 -13.21 12.92
C ASP A 107 -1.34 -12.05 13.47
N ALA A 108 -0.84 -11.32 14.46
CA ALA A 108 -1.47 -10.13 15.06
C ALA A 108 -0.39 -9.22 15.69
N PRO A 109 -0.68 -7.95 15.98
CA PRO A 109 0.18 -7.14 16.84
C PRO A 109 0.42 -7.83 18.17
N TYR A 110 1.67 -8.00 18.57
CA TYR A 110 2.10 -8.76 19.76
C TYR A 110 1.70 -10.25 19.76
N GLY A 111 1.27 -10.78 18.61
CA GLY A 111 0.89 -12.18 18.45
C GLY A 111 2.07 -13.12 18.22
N THR A 112 1.83 -14.22 17.53
CA THR A 112 2.84 -15.25 17.25
C THR A 112 3.61 -14.91 15.98
N PRO A 113 4.96 -14.90 16.00
CA PRO A 113 5.75 -14.80 14.80
C PRO A 113 5.60 -16.08 13.97
N ARG A 114 5.26 -15.95 12.70
CA ARG A 114 4.99 -17.04 11.76
C ARG A 114 6.06 -17.22 10.71
N GLY A 115 6.78 -16.16 10.39
CA GLY A 115 7.81 -16.16 9.36
C GLY A 115 8.74 -14.97 9.48
N THR A 116 9.75 -14.92 8.62
CA THR A 116 10.67 -13.79 8.47
C THR A 116 10.45 -13.12 7.13
N VAL A 117 10.15 -11.82 7.16
CA VAL A 117 10.10 -10.96 5.96
C VAL A 117 11.51 -10.42 5.73
N PRO A 118 12.18 -10.80 4.63
CA PRO A 118 13.53 -10.34 4.32
C PRO A 118 13.51 -8.92 3.71
N THR A 119 14.66 -8.25 3.75
CA THR A 119 14.85 -6.94 3.08
C THR A 119 14.81 -7.02 1.56
N ALA A 120 15.04 -8.20 1.00
CA ALA A 120 14.95 -8.46 -0.44
C ALA A 120 14.32 -9.83 -0.71
N THR A 121 13.50 -9.92 -1.76
CA THR A 121 12.88 -11.16 -2.25
C THR A 121 13.23 -11.31 -3.72
N LEU A 122 13.81 -12.46 -4.12
CA LEU A 122 14.24 -12.70 -5.51
C LEU A 122 15.16 -11.57 -6.05
N ASP A 123 16.10 -11.12 -5.23
CA ASP A 123 17.07 -10.04 -5.53
C ASP A 123 16.42 -8.64 -5.76
N VAL A 124 15.15 -8.48 -5.41
CA VAL A 124 14.43 -7.21 -5.49
C VAL A 124 14.13 -6.71 -4.07
N PRO A 125 14.30 -5.41 -3.77
CA PRO A 125 13.91 -4.86 -2.48
C PRO A 125 12.46 -5.21 -2.13
N THR A 126 12.23 -5.67 -0.90
CA THR A 126 10.89 -6.04 -0.43
C THR A 126 10.06 -4.78 -0.16
N VAL A 127 9.07 -4.54 -1.02
CA VAL A 127 8.12 -3.43 -0.91
C VAL A 127 6.71 -4.00 -0.81
N LEU A 128 6.03 -3.74 0.30
CA LEU A 128 4.77 -4.37 0.65
C LEU A 128 3.62 -3.35 0.70
N PRO A 129 2.46 -3.62 0.09
CA PRO A 129 1.26 -2.80 0.27
C PRO A 129 0.80 -2.82 1.72
N VAL A 130 0.53 -1.64 2.28
CA VAL A 130 0.01 -1.51 3.64
C VAL A 130 -1.51 -1.46 3.60
N VAL A 131 -2.18 -2.36 4.33
CA VAL A 131 -3.64 -2.43 4.43
C VAL A 131 -4.17 -1.91 5.76
N GLU A 132 -3.33 -1.87 6.80
CA GLU A 132 -3.69 -1.33 8.11
C GLU A 132 -2.46 -0.82 8.85
N ARG A 133 -2.63 0.19 9.73
CA ARG A 133 -1.60 0.71 10.62
C ARG A 133 -2.13 0.84 12.03
N ARG A 134 -1.42 0.30 13.02
CA ARG A 134 -1.75 0.39 14.45
C ARG A 134 -0.48 0.61 15.27
N ALA A 135 -0.38 1.71 16.01
CA ALA A 135 0.59 1.91 17.11
C ALA A 135 1.96 1.21 16.95
N GLY A 136 2.67 1.49 15.85
CA GLY A 136 4.00 0.92 15.58
C GLY A 136 3.99 -0.42 14.84
N TRP A 137 2.81 -0.83 14.33
CA TRP A 137 2.61 -2.03 13.51
C TRP A 137 2.00 -1.68 12.17
N LEU A 138 2.43 -2.41 11.14
CA LEU A 138 1.82 -2.38 9.82
C LEU A 138 1.26 -3.77 9.49
N ARG A 139 0.00 -3.84 9.08
CA ARG A 139 -0.53 -5.01 8.38
C ARG A 139 -0.25 -4.83 6.91
N VAL A 140 0.48 -5.76 6.34
CA VAL A 140 0.94 -5.70 4.96
C VAL A 140 0.49 -6.94 4.18
N MET A 141 0.26 -6.79 2.88
CA MET A 141 0.12 -7.93 1.98
C MET A 141 1.49 -8.60 1.83
N VAL A 142 1.52 -9.93 1.79
CA VAL A 142 2.76 -10.70 1.65
C VAL A 142 2.69 -11.68 0.49
N ALA A 143 3.84 -11.92 -0.15
CA ALA A 143 3.98 -12.83 -1.27
C ALA A 143 4.39 -14.23 -0.76
N THR A 144 3.46 -14.92 -0.12
CA THR A 144 3.64 -16.31 0.36
C THR A 144 2.28 -16.99 0.43
N ARG A 145 2.27 -18.28 0.68
CA ARG A 145 1.06 -19.08 0.91
C ARG A 145 1.10 -19.71 2.30
N SER A 146 -0.06 -19.94 2.92
CA SER A 146 -0.15 -20.59 4.23
C SER A 146 -0.41 -22.09 4.14
N ALA A 147 -0.81 -22.59 2.97
CA ALA A 147 -0.93 -24.00 2.64
C ALA A 147 -0.66 -24.25 1.15
N LEU A 148 -0.37 -25.49 0.78
CA LEU A 148 -0.37 -25.92 -0.63
C LEU A 148 -1.80 -26.00 -1.15
N PRO A 149 -2.06 -25.74 -2.45
CA PRO A 149 -3.38 -25.98 -3.05
C PRO A 149 -3.97 -27.36 -2.77
N SER A 150 -3.14 -28.40 -2.82
CA SER A 150 -3.56 -29.77 -2.52
C SER A 150 -3.98 -29.98 -1.06
N GLN A 151 -3.60 -29.09 -0.15
CA GLN A 151 -3.95 -29.14 1.27
C GLN A 151 -5.17 -28.25 1.57
N ASP A 152 -5.10 -26.97 1.16
CA ASP A 152 -6.16 -25.97 1.34
C ASP A 152 -5.99 -24.81 0.36
N ALA A 153 -6.73 -24.83 -0.72
CA ALA A 153 -6.66 -23.80 -1.77
C ALA A 153 -7.04 -22.40 -1.27
N THR A 154 -7.86 -22.30 -0.21
CA THR A 154 -8.27 -21.01 0.38
C THR A 154 -7.16 -20.31 1.13
N GLN A 155 -6.08 -21.01 1.44
CA GLN A 155 -4.91 -20.52 2.17
C GLN A 155 -3.72 -20.15 1.24
N VAL A 156 -3.93 -20.18 -0.08
CA VAL A 156 -2.84 -19.94 -1.04
C VAL A 156 -2.60 -18.45 -1.25
N ASN A 157 -3.64 -17.68 -1.49
CA ASN A 157 -3.53 -16.26 -1.84
C ASN A 157 -4.17 -15.34 -0.79
N GLY A 158 -4.02 -14.02 -0.96
CA GLY A 158 -4.58 -13.03 -0.05
C GLY A 158 -3.99 -13.11 1.35
N ARG A 159 -2.72 -13.47 1.48
CA ARG A 159 -2.09 -13.51 2.82
C ARG A 159 -1.61 -12.13 3.23
N THR A 160 -1.77 -11.83 4.52
CA THR A 160 -1.26 -10.62 5.16
C THR A 160 -0.40 -10.99 6.37
N ALA A 161 0.43 -10.07 6.82
CA ALA A 161 1.20 -10.21 8.05
C ALA A 161 1.24 -8.88 8.79
N TRP A 162 1.37 -8.95 10.10
CA TRP A 162 1.74 -7.79 10.90
C TRP A 162 3.25 -7.75 11.05
N ILE A 163 3.86 -6.62 10.71
CA ILE A 163 5.30 -6.38 10.86
C ILE A 163 5.54 -5.13 11.69
N ARG A 164 6.74 -4.98 12.23
CA ARG A 164 7.14 -3.77 12.98
C ARG A 164 7.34 -2.60 12.01
N GLU A 165 6.67 -1.48 12.28
CA GLU A 165 6.83 -0.27 11.47
C GLU A 165 8.27 0.27 11.51
N GLU A 166 8.98 0.11 12.64
CA GLU A 166 10.37 0.53 12.81
C GLU A 166 11.39 -0.22 11.95
N ASP A 167 11.02 -1.38 11.38
CA ASP A 167 11.85 -2.18 10.47
C ASP A 167 11.62 -1.79 9.00
N THR A 168 10.82 -0.76 8.77
CA THR A 168 10.45 -0.29 7.44
C THR A 168 10.70 1.20 7.26
N VAL A 169 10.81 1.60 5.99
CA VAL A 169 10.70 3.00 5.59
C VAL A 169 9.37 3.17 4.86
N ALA A 170 8.63 4.22 5.23
CA ALA A 170 7.39 4.57 4.55
C ALA A 170 7.69 4.86 3.08
N SER A 171 6.94 4.22 2.20
CA SER A 171 6.99 4.40 0.75
C SER A 171 5.58 4.39 0.20
N GLY A 172 5.44 4.60 -1.11
CA GLY A 172 4.13 4.59 -1.71
C GLY A 172 4.20 4.58 -3.23
N THR A 173 3.04 4.47 -3.85
CA THR A 173 2.88 4.47 -5.30
C THR A 173 1.57 5.13 -5.69
N SER A 174 1.51 5.76 -6.87
CA SER A 174 0.24 6.15 -7.47
C SER A 174 -0.31 5.09 -8.42
N TRP A 175 0.47 4.05 -8.69
CA TRP A 175 0.10 2.99 -9.61
C TRP A 175 -0.92 2.04 -9.02
N ARG A 176 -1.87 1.61 -9.87
CA ARG A 176 -2.83 0.54 -9.62
C ARG A 176 -3.14 -0.20 -10.92
N LEU A 177 -3.31 -1.51 -10.81
CA LEU A 177 -3.69 -2.35 -11.94
C LEU A 177 -5.03 -3.03 -11.64
N HIS A 178 -5.85 -3.22 -12.69
CA HIS A 178 -7.08 -3.99 -12.61
C HIS A 178 -7.21 -4.90 -13.83
N LEU A 179 -7.32 -6.20 -13.59
CA LEU A 179 -7.56 -7.21 -14.59
C LEU A 179 -9.04 -7.62 -14.60
N ASP A 180 -9.70 -7.41 -15.72
CA ASP A 180 -10.99 -8.04 -16.02
C ASP A 180 -10.73 -9.31 -16.84
N ARG A 181 -10.91 -10.48 -16.20
CA ARG A 181 -10.66 -11.79 -16.84
C ARG A 181 -11.69 -12.10 -17.92
N ALA A 182 -12.94 -11.69 -17.73
CA ALA A 182 -14.02 -11.95 -18.68
C ALA A 182 -13.90 -11.09 -19.93
N ALA A 183 -13.55 -9.81 -19.75
CA ALA A 183 -13.33 -8.89 -20.85
C ALA A 183 -11.95 -9.04 -21.51
N LEU A 184 -11.02 -9.78 -20.89
CA LEU A 184 -9.60 -9.88 -21.29
C LEU A 184 -8.96 -8.50 -21.42
N THR A 185 -9.11 -7.68 -20.40
CA THR A 185 -8.54 -6.33 -20.36
C THR A 185 -7.78 -6.07 -19.08
N LEU A 186 -6.72 -5.26 -19.19
CA LEU A 186 -5.93 -4.75 -18.09
C LEU A 186 -6.06 -3.22 -18.06
N THR A 187 -6.60 -2.69 -16.99
CA THR A 187 -6.58 -1.24 -16.74
C THR A 187 -5.32 -0.90 -15.96
N ILE A 188 -4.57 0.03 -16.49
CA ILE A 188 -3.31 0.57 -15.94
C ILE A 188 -3.62 2.00 -15.49
N ASP A 189 -3.49 2.26 -14.21
CA ASP A 189 -3.60 3.60 -13.61
C ASP A 189 -2.26 3.95 -12.97
N ASP A 190 -1.60 4.97 -13.47
CA ASP A 190 -0.34 5.49 -12.95
C ASP A 190 -0.52 6.72 -12.04
N GLY A 191 -1.76 7.02 -11.69
CA GLY A 191 -2.15 8.21 -10.92
C GLY A 191 -2.44 9.44 -11.78
N THR A 192 -2.36 9.33 -13.11
CA THR A 192 -2.71 10.43 -14.04
C THR A 192 -4.01 10.12 -14.77
N THR A 193 -3.95 9.32 -15.83
CA THR A 193 -5.12 8.93 -16.62
C THR A 193 -5.14 7.41 -16.78
N PRO A 194 -6.17 6.72 -16.26
CA PRO A 194 -6.31 5.29 -16.45
C PRO A 194 -6.36 4.90 -17.94
N ARG A 195 -5.65 3.83 -18.28
CA ARG A 195 -5.62 3.27 -19.64
C ARG A 195 -6.03 1.81 -19.60
N THR A 196 -7.01 1.41 -20.40
CA THR A 196 -7.38 0.02 -20.56
C THR A 196 -6.76 -0.54 -21.84
N VAL A 197 -6.11 -1.70 -21.72
CA VAL A 197 -5.42 -2.39 -22.81
C VAL A 197 -5.88 -3.85 -22.87
N PRO A 198 -5.88 -4.50 -24.05
CA PRO A 198 -6.21 -5.91 -24.14
C PRO A 198 -5.12 -6.79 -23.53
N VAL A 199 -5.51 -7.93 -22.96
CA VAL A 199 -4.62 -9.04 -22.64
C VAL A 199 -4.87 -10.21 -23.58
N LEU A 200 -3.83 -10.97 -23.88
CA LEU A 200 -3.92 -12.10 -24.80
C LEU A 200 -4.55 -13.33 -24.14
N ALA A 201 -4.14 -13.60 -22.89
CA ALA A 201 -4.64 -14.76 -22.17
C ALA A 201 -4.59 -14.56 -20.65
N VAL A 202 -5.50 -15.27 -20.00
CA VAL A 202 -5.60 -15.43 -18.54
C VAL A 202 -5.65 -16.92 -18.21
N GLY A 203 -5.70 -17.26 -16.93
CA GLY A 203 -5.78 -18.65 -16.47
C GLY A 203 -6.96 -19.41 -17.02
N ALA A 204 -6.73 -20.67 -17.43
CA ALA A 204 -7.77 -21.59 -17.85
C ALA A 204 -8.73 -21.91 -16.68
N PRO A 205 -9.94 -22.47 -16.96
CA PRO A 205 -10.88 -22.83 -15.87
C PRO A 205 -10.30 -23.78 -14.82
N GLY A 206 -9.40 -24.68 -15.21
CA GLY A 206 -8.72 -25.60 -14.29
C GLY A 206 -7.50 -24.99 -13.58
N THR A 207 -7.03 -23.85 -14.02
CA THR A 207 -5.86 -23.12 -13.48
C THR A 207 -6.11 -21.60 -13.55
N PRO A 208 -7.15 -21.10 -12.87
CA PRO A 208 -7.59 -19.71 -13.04
C PRO A 208 -6.52 -18.73 -12.58
N THR A 209 -6.50 -17.53 -13.19
CA THR A 209 -5.81 -16.40 -12.59
C THR A 209 -6.46 -16.09 -11.23
N PRO A 210 -5.71 -16.07 -10.13
CA PRO A 210 -6.26 -15.88 -8.79
C PRO A 210 -7.09 -14.61 -8.68
N ALA A 211 -8.23 -14.71 -7.99
CA ALA A 211 -9.15 -13.58 -7.80
C ALA A 211 -8.77 -12.69 -6.61
N ALA A 212 -8.01 -13.20 -5.65
CA ALA A 212 -7.54 -12.42 -4.50
C ALA A 212 -6.71 -11.22 -4.98
N ALA A 213 -6.81 -10.10 -4.26
CA ALA A 213 -5.94 -8.96 -4.50
C ALA A 213 -4.47 -9.39 -4.37
N GLN A 214 -3.66 -8.97 -5.32
CA GLN A 214 -2.25 -9.32 -5.42
C GLN A 214 -1.42 -8.08 -5.72
N PHE A 215 -0.13 -8.16 -5.61
CA PHE A 215 0.75 -7.02 -5.89
C PHE A 215 1.98 -7.44 -6.67
N LEU A 216 2.59 -6.46 -7.34
CA LEU A 216 3.85 -6.65 -8.04
C LEU A 216 4.99 -6.78 -7.02
N THR A 217 5.65 -7.94 -7.02
CA THR A 217 6.84 -8.17 -6.18
C THR A 217 8.11 -7.66 -6.83
N GLY A 218 8.16 -7.65 -8.15
CA GLY A 218 9.31 -7.16 -8.90
C GLY A 218 9.25 -7.53 -10.37
N SER A 219 10.26 -7.07 -11.10
CA SER A 219 10.48 -7.40 -12.50
C SER A 219 11.66 -8.35 -12.60
N GLN A 220 11.49 -9.45 -13.30
CA GLN A 220 12.54 -10.43 -13.54
C GLN A 220 12.93 -10.43 -15.02
N TRP A 221 14.22 -10.29 -15.26
CA TRP A 221 14.82 -10.51 -16.58
C TRP A 221 15.43 -11.93 -16.60
N ASP A 222 14.91 -12.78 -17.49
CA ASP A 222 15.47 -14.10 -17.73
C ASP A 222 16.45 -14.04 -18.93
N GLN A 223 17.14 -15.16 -19.18
CA GLN A 223 18.13 -15.21 -20.24
C GLN A 223 17.50 -14.97 -21.65
N PRO A 224 18.23 -14.35 -22.58
CA PRO A 224 17.80 -14.26 -23.97
C PRO A 224 17.47 -15.65 -24.53
N GLY A 225 16.33 -15.79 -25.19
CA GLY A 225 15.81 -17.06 -25.67
C GLY A 225 14.97 -17.84 -24.67
N SER A 226 14.80 -17.34 -23.44
CA SER A 226 13.83 -17.87 -22.52
C SER A 226 12.41 -17.73 -23.07
N TYR A 227 11.54 -18.64 -22.65
CA TYR A 227 10.10 -18.64 -22.94
C TYR A 227 9.41 -17.34 -22.49
N THR A 228 9.85 -16.76 -21.38
CA THR A 228 9.35 -15.51 -20.82
C THR A 228 10.51 -14.61 -20.41
N PRO A 229 11.21 -13.97 -21.37
CA PRO A 229 12.44 -13.24 -21.05
C PRO A 229 12.23 -12.07 -20.10
N ARG A 230 11.03 -11.49 -20.09
CA ARG A 230 10.63 -10.40 -19.18
C ARG A 230 9.33 -10.79 -18.49
N SER A 231 9.34 -10.82 -17.16
CA SER A 231 8.19 -11.13 -16.33
C SER A 231 8.02 -10.11 -15.21
N LEU A 232 6.82 -9.59 -15.06
CA LEU A 232 6.40 -8.85 -13.87
C LEU A 232 5.83 -9.86 -12.89
N LEU A 233 6.57 -10.16 -11.83
CA LEU A 233 6.21 -11.16 -10.85
C LEU A 233 5.12 -10.66 -9.92
N LEU A 234 4.10 -11.47 -9.72
CA LEU A 234 2.98 -11.17 -8.82
C LEU A 234 3.11 -11.95 -7.51
N SER A 235 2.51 -11.43 -6.46
CA SER A 235 2.50 -12.08 -5.14
C SER A 235 1.63 -13.33 -5.09
N SER A 236 0.73 -13.50 -6.07
CA SER A 236 -0.19 -14.63 -6.12
C SER A 236 0.43 -15.89 -6.72
N GLN A 237 -0.16 -17.02 -6.36
CA GLN A 237 0.22 -18.35 -6.82
C GLN A 237 -1.01 -19.13 -7.32
N SER A 238 -0.80 -20.16 -8.13
CA SER A 238 -1.87 -21.04 -8.57
C SER A 238 -2.62 -21.64 -7.36
N GLU A 239 -3.94 -21.60 -7.40
CA GLU A 239 -4.83 -22.19 -6.39
C GLU A 239 -5.14 -23.66 -6.67
N THR A 240 -4.59 -24.22 -7.76
CA THR A 240 -4.88 -25.59 -8.21
C THR A 240 -3.63 -26.44 -8.40
N MET A 241 -2.44 -25.83 -8.41
CA MET A 241 -1.18 -26.53 -8.61
C MET A 241 -0.19 -26.19 -7.49
N ASP A 242 0.33 -27.20 -6.81
CA ASP A 242 1.35 -27.03 -5.77
C ASP A 242 2.63 -26.40 -6.34
N ALA A 243 3.01 -26.82 -7.54
CA ALA A 243 4.08 -26.22 -8.32
C ALA A 243 3.91 -26.56 -9.80
N TYR A 244 4.07 -25.59 -10.69
CA TYR A 244 4.21 -25.83 -12.14
C TYR A 244 5.68 -26.01 -12.55
N ASP A 245 6.60 -25.43 -11.78
CA ASP A 245 8.03 -25.72 -11.84
C ASP A 245 8.46 -26.53 -10.60
N ARG A 246 8.56 -27.85 -10.78
CA ARG A 246 8.93 -28.77 -9.70
C ARG A 246 10.37 -28.57 -9.22
N ARG A 247 11.23 -27.97 -10.03
CA ARG A 247 12.63 -27.70 -9.68
C ARG A 247 12.74 -26.58 -8.65
N THR A 248 11.92 -25.54 -8.79
CA THR A 248 11.91 -24.37 -7.90
C THR A 248 10.81 -24.43 -6.85
N GLY A 249 9.83 -25.33 -6.99
CA GLY A 249 8.66 -25.39 -6.11
C GLY A 249 7.69 -24.22 -6.28
N THR A 250 7.86 -23.41 -7.34
CA THR A 250 7.01 -22.22 -7.55
C THR A 250 5.76 -22.54 -8.34
N SER A 251 4.67 -21.88 -7.96
CA SER A 251 3.44 -21.73 -8.73
C SER A 251 3.05 -20.25 -8.88
N ALA A 252 4.02 -19.32 -8.68
CA ALA A 252 3.81 -17.89 -8.75
C ALA A 252 3.30 -17.45 -10.12
N THR A 253 2.39 -16.51 -10.15
CA THR A 253 1.86 -15.92 -11.38
C THR A 253 2.66 -14.69 -11.80
N ALA A 254 2.51 -14.29 -13.05
CA ALA A 254 3.21 -13.14 -13.60
C ALA A 254 2.40 -12.50 -14.75
N ILE A 255 2.75 -11.27 -15.08
CA ILE A 255 2.38 -10.61 -16.35
C ILE A 255 3.58 -10.73 -17.28
N HIS A 256 3.43 -11.36 -18.44
CA HIS A 256 4.54 -11.59 -19.37
C HIS A 256 4.08 -11.74 -20.81
N THR A 257 4.99 -11.65 -21.78
CA THR A 257 4.76 -12.05 -23.15
C THR A 257 4.80 -13.57 -23.28
N SER A 258 4.29 -14.11 -24.38
CA SER A 258 4.32 -15.55 -24.66
C SER A 258 4.56 -15.80 -26.14
N PRO A 259 5.37 -16.80 -26.51
CA PRO A 259 5.51 -17.24 -27.89
C PRO A 259 4.28 -17.98 -28.40
N PHE A 260 3.37 -18.40 -27.53
CA PHE A 260 2.15 -19.10 -27.93
C PHE A 260 1.09 -18.11 -28.43
N THR A 261 0.43 -18.51 -29.50
CA THR A 261 -0.63 -17.73 -30.16
C THR A 261 -2.02 -17.96 -29.56
N ALA A 262 -2.17 -18.95 -28.67
CA ALA A 262 -3.46 -19.23 -28.03
C ALA A 262 -3.87 -18.06 -27.12
N THR A 263 -5.11 -17.59 -27.29
CA THR A 263 -5.72 -16.47 -26.56
C THR A 263 -6.89 -16.94 -25.72
N GLY A 264 -7.35 -16.09 -24.78
CA GLY A 264 -8.46 -16.39 -23.90
C GLY A 264 -8.04 -17.06 -22.59
N ALA A 265 -8.89 -17.89 -22.03
CA ALA A 265 -8.66 -18.59 -20.75
C ALA A 265 -7.84 -19.88 -20.97
N VAL A 266 -6.53 -19.76 -21.18
CA VAL A 266 -5.64 -20.86 -21.64
C VAL A 266 -4.29 -20.95 -20.91
N SER A 267 -4.02 -20.07 -19.93
CA SER A 267 -2.76 -20.10 -19.18
C SER A 267 -2.87 -20.90 -17.87
N ASN A 268 -1.74 -21.08 -17.17
CA ASN A 268 -1.69 -21.68 -15.83
C ASN A 268 -1.84 -20.61 -14.72
N GLY A 269 -2.60 -19.54 -14.98
CA GLY A 269 -2.82 -18.45 -14.03
C GLY A 269 -2.11 -17.15 -14.39
N CYS A 270 -1.05 -17.18 -15.21
CA CYS A 270 -0.35 -15.97 -15.66
C CYS A 270 -1.20 -15.14 -16.62
N VAL A 271 -0.97 -13.84 -16.63
CA VAL A 271 -1.55 -12.87 -17.56
C VAL A 271 -0.61 -12.71 -18.76
N ARG A 272 -1.03 -13.10 -19.95
CA ARG A 272 -0.23 -12.96 -21.17
C ARG A 272 -0.62 -11.68 -21.90
N VAL A 273 0.38 -10.89 -22.23
CA VAL A 273 0.21 -9.59 -22.92
C VAL A 273 1.08 -9.50 -24.16
N THR A 274 0.80 -8.55 -25.04
CA THR A 274 1.70 -8.20 -26.15
C THR A 274 2.97 -7.51 -25.64
N ALA A 275 4.02 -7.46 -26.46
CA ALA A 275 5.24 -6.74 -26.12
C ALA A 275 4.98 -5.26 -25.82
N ASP A 276 4.13 -4.61 -26.63
CA ASP A 276 3.77 -3.20 -26.46
C ASP A 276 3.08 -2.94 -25.12
N VAL A 277 2.19 -3.84 -24.67
CA VAL A 277 1.55 -3.74 -23.37
C VAL A 277 2.57 -3.97 -22.24
N LEU A 278 3.46 -4.95 -22.39
CA LEU A 278 4.51 -5.17 -21.42
C LEU A 278 5.45 -3.95 -21.30
N ASP A 279 5.76 -3.28 -22.40
CA ASP A 279 6.59 -2.07 -22.43
C ASP A 279 5.96 -0.85 -21.74
N LEU A 280 4.62 -0.82 -21.60
CA LEU A 280 3.94 0.18 -20.77
C LEU A 280 4.22 -0.01 -19.28
N LEU A 281 4.48 -1.24 -18.86
CA LEU A 281 4.64 -1.63 -17.46
C LEU A 281 6.12 -1.81 -17.06
N TRP A 282 6.92 -2.36 -17.97
CA TRP A 282 8.30 -2.76 -17.70
C TRP A 282 9.19 -1.58 -17.26
N GLY A 283 9.83 -1.72 -16.10
CA GLY A 283 10.69 -0.69 -15.53
C GLY A 283 9.97 0.60 -15.07
N LYS A 284 8.62 0.62 -15.13
CA LYS A 284 7.81 1.78 -14.75
C LYS A 284 6.92 1.50 -13.54
N VAL A 285 6.27 0.33 -13.53
CA VAL A 285 5.41 -0.09 -12.42
C VAL A 285 6.30 -0.44 -11.23
N PRO A 286 6.18 0.27 -10.10
CA PRO A 286 7.01 -0.01 -8.93
C PRO A 286 6.54 -1.28 -8.20
N PRO A 287 7.45 -1.98 -7.50
CA PRO A 287 7.07 -3.02 -6.54
C PRO A 287 6.08 -2.48 -5.50
N GLY A 288 5.20 -3.34 -5.01
CA GLY A 288 4.11 -2.94 -4.11
C GLY A 288 2.88 -2.37 -4.80
N THR A 289 2.88 -2.25 -6.15
CA THR A 289 1.67 -1.90 -6.90
C THR A 289 0.65 -3.02 -6.85
N VAL A 290 -0.57 -2.71 -6.37
CA VAL A 290 -1.66 -3.68 -6.24
C VAL A 290 -2.31 -3.93 -7.60
N LEU A 291 -2.56 -5.20 -7.89
CA LEU A 291 -3.40 -5.70 -8.98
C LEU A 291 -4.67 -6.30 -8.37
N THR A 292 -5.83 -5.77 -8.76
CA THR A 292 -7.14 -6.35 -8.47
C THR A 292 -7.64 -7.15 -9.65
N VAL A 293 -8.44 -8.20 -9.41
CA VAL A 293 -8.93 -9.13 -10.45
C VAL A 293 -10.44 -9.30 -10.30
N SER A 294 -11.17 -9.18 -11.42
CA SER A 294 -12.61 -9.46 -11.51
C SER A 294 -12.94 -10.53 -12.54
#